data_c1dba39393dcb014a442b400cea41947
#
_entry.id   c1dba39393dcb014a442b400cea41947
#
_cell.length_a   1.000
_cell.length_b   1.000
_cell.length_c   1.000
_cell.angle_alpha   90.00
_cell.angle_beta   90.00
_cell.angle_gamma   90.00
#
_symmetry.space_group_name_H-M   'P 1'
#
loop_
_entity.id
_entity.type
_entity.pdbx_description
1 polymer ?
#
loop_
_entity_poly.entity_id
_entity_poly.type
_entity_poly.pdbx_seq_one_letter_code
_entity_poly.pdbx_strand_id
1 'polypeptide(L)'
;MIQVDIDGFKNYQITDDGRVWSKKSKRYLTPTFSQDGYLRVKLCYGNGKYKNASVHRIVAKTFIPNPNNLPQINHKDECKTNNSVENLEWCTAQYNNTYNGRHTKCASKIKESNTIRSGKPINQFNLDGELVDSYPSAWEASRKTGFTKQGIMIACHGGQMKKDKWVSSIQYKGYIWKYANN
;
A
#
# COMPACT_ATOMS: atom_id res chain seq x y z
N MET A 1 -32.78 -11.61 -3.88
CA MET A 1 -31.71 -11.98 -2.91
C MET A 1 -31.74 -13.48 -2.72
N ILE A 2 -30.70 -14.16 -3.16
CA ILE A 2 -30.54 -15.60 -3.09
C ILE A 2 -29.72 -15.92 -1.84
N GLN A 3 -30.16 -16.90 -1.03
CA GLN A 3 -29.46 -17.29 0.20
C GLN A 3 -29.15 -18.80 0.14
N VAL A 4 -27.87 -19.15 0.26
CA VAL A 4 -27.36 -20.51 0.07
C VAL A 4 -26.49 -20.93 1.26
N ASP A 5 -26.51 -22.22 1.59
CA ASP A 5 -25.67 -22.79 2.65
C ASP A 5 -24.17 -22.67 2.27
N ILE A 6 -23.34 -22.31 3.26
CA ILE A 6 -21.89 -22.22 3.06
C ILE A 6 -21.28 -23.62 3.19
N ASP A 7 -20.59 -24.07 2.15
CA ASP A 7 -19.89 -25.35 2.17
C ASP A 7 -18.91 -25.46 3.35
N GLY A 8 -18.96 -26.59 4.05
CA GLY A 8 -18.19 -26.83 5.27
C GLY A 8 -18.70 -26.11 6.54
N PHE A 9 -19.79 -25.31 6.45
CA PHE A 9 -20.32 -24.52 7.58
C PHE A 9 -21.86 -24.61 7.69
N LYS A 10 -22.39 -25.77 8.04
CA LYS A 10 -23.82 -26.08 8.08
C LYS A 10 -24.75 -25.10 8.81
N ASN A 11 -24.18 -24.32 9.75
CA ASN A 11 -24.92 -23.35 10.54
C ASN A 11 -24.97 -21.95 9.94
N TYR A 12 -24.44 -21.77 8.74
CA TYR A 12 -24.34 -20.45 8.11
C TYR A 12 -24.82 -20.50 6.66
N GLN A 13 -25.38 -19.38 6.24
CA GLN A 13 -25.81 -19.14 4.86
C GLN A 13 -25.18 -17.83 4.38
N ILE A 14 -24.96 -17.73 3.09
CA ILE A 14 -24.45 -16.53 2.41
C ILE A 14 -25.48 -16.04 1.40
N THR A 15 -25.62 -14.72 1.30
CA THR A 15 -26.45 -14.09 0.26
C THR A 15 -25.60 -13.63 -0.92
N ASP A 16 -26.24 -13.45 -2.07
CA ASP A 16 -25.62 -12.95 -3.31
C ASP A 16 -25.00 -11.53 -3.17
N ASP A 17 -25.41 -10.75 -2.20
CA ASP A 17 -24.83 -9.45 -1.85
C ASP A 17 -23.74 -9.52 -0.79
N GLY A 18 -23.38 -10.72 -0.31
CA GLY A 18 -22.27 -10.96 0.62
C GLY A 18 -22.59 -10.87 2.09
N ARG A 19 -23.85 -10.89 2.50
CA ARG A 19 -24.24 -10.97 3.92
C ARG A 19 -24.26 -12.41 4.40
N VAL A 20 -23.73 -12.67 5.58
CA VAL A 20 -23.68 -14.01 6.19
C VAL A 20 -24.71 -14.13 7.29
N TRP A 21 -25.64 -15.06 7.12
CA TRP A 21 -26.67 -15.40 8.10
C TRP A 21 -26.24 -16.56 9.01
N SER A 22 -26.43 -16.42 10.30
CA SER A 22 -26.24 -17.50 11.28
C SER A 22 -27.58 -18.15 11.63
N LYS A 23 -27.76 -19.41 11.25
CA LYS A 23 -28.96 -20.20 11.60
C LYS A 23 -29.12 -20.36 13.10
N LYS A 24 -27.99 -20.51 13.85
CA LYS A 24 -27.99 -20.70 15.29
C LYS A 24 -28.43 -19.44 16.04
N SER A 25 -27.88 -18.29 15.69
CA SER A 25 -28.18 -17.01 16.36
C SER A 25 -29.32 -16.23 15.71
N LYS A 26 -29.88 -16.76 14.60
CA LYS A 26 -30.98 -16.15 13.83
C LYS A 26 -30.75 -14.66 13.51
N ARG A 27 -29.51 -14.32 13.05
CA ARG A 27 -29.13 -12.95 12.68
C ARG A 27 -28.02 -12.95 11.63
N TYR A 28 -27.88 -11.84 10.93
CA TYR A 28 -26.70 -11.60 10.11
C TYR A 28 -25.48 -11.35 10.99
N LEU A 29 -24.34 -11.89 10.57
CA LEU A 29 -23.06 -11.62 11.21
C LEU A 29 -22.55 -10.23 10.80
N THR A 30 -21.98 -9.52 11.76
CA THR A 30 -21.26 -8.27 11.49
C THR A 30 -19.86 -8.60 11.00
N PRO A 31 -19.49 -8.24 9.76
CA PRO A 31 -18.15 -8.48 9.27
C PRO A 31 -17.15 -7.52 9.94
N THR A 32 -15.88 -7.94 10.00
CA THR A 32 -14.75 -7.15 10.47
C THR A 32 -13.77 -6.89 9.31
N PHE A 33 -13.02 -5.82 9.39
CA PHE A 33 -11.99 -5.53 8.40
C PHE A 33 -10.71 -6.33 8.69
N SER A 34 -10.10 -6.88 7.64
CA SER A 34 -8.70 -7.34 7.69
C SER A 34 -7.74 -6.15 7.55
N GLN A 35 -6.45 -6.35 7.87
CA GLN A 35 -5.41 -5.34 7.65
C GLN A 35 -5.35 -4.86 6.19
N ASP A 36 -5.67 -5.76 5.25
CA ASP A 36 -5.69 -5.47 3.81
C ASP A 36 -6.99 -4.78 3.34
N GLY A 37 -7.92 -4.47 4.26
CA GLY A 37 -9.19 -3.80 3.97
C GLY A 37 -10.31 -4.69 3.44
N TYR A 38 -10.16 -6.04 3.46
CA TYR A 38 -11.24 -6.95 3.08
C TYR A 38 -12.18 -7.25 4.25
N LEU A 39 -13.44 -7.48 3.93
CA LEU A 39 -14.41 -7.93 4.93
C LEU A 39 -14.23 -9.42 5.26
N ARG A 40 -14.21 -9.73 6.55
CA ARG A 40 -14.09 -11.09 7.09
C ARG A 40 -15.21 -11.38 8.10
N VAL A 41 -15.62 -12.64 8.17
CA VAL A 41 -16.54 -13.15 9.18
C VAL A 41 -15.90 -14.30 9.95
N LYS A 42 -16.25 -14.41 11.22
CA LYS A 42 -15.79 -15.49 12.10
C LYS A 42 -16.85 -16.60 12.10
N LEU A 43 -16.52 -17.74 11.51
CA LEU A 43 -17.41 -18.91 11.37
C LEU A 43 -16.99 -20.02 12.33
N CYS A 44 -17.93 -20.61 13.04
CA CYS A 44 -17.74 -21.79 13.89
C CYS A 44 -17.91 -23.06 13.03
N TYR A 45 -16.93 -23.96 13.06
CA TYR A 45 -16.98 -25.23 12.33
C TYR A 45 -17.09 -26.47 13.24
N GLY A 46 -17.39 -26.26 14.51
CA GLY A 46 -17.61 -27.32 15.48
C GLY A 46 -16.69 -27.20 16.71
N ASN A 47 -17.10 -27.82 17.82
CA ASN A 47 -16.33 -27.93 19.07
C ASN A 47 -15.72 -26.60 19.56
N GLY A 48 -16.46 -25.50 19.44
CA GLY A 48 -15.95 -24.16 19.81
C GLY A 48 -14.83 -23.61 18.96
N LYS A 49 -14.46 -24.30 17.87
CA LYS A 49 -13.40 -23.84 16.95
C LYS A 49 -13.97 -22.87 15.90
N TYR A 50 -13.21 -21.84 15.62
CA TYR A 50 -13.60 -20.76 14.70
C TYR A 50 -12.55 -20.55 13.59
N LYS A 51 -13.04 -20.13 12.43
CA LYS A 51 -12.20 -19.73 11.29
C LYS A 51 -12.62 -18.35 10.82
N ASN A 52 -11.64 -17.47 10.60
CA ASN A 52 -11.87 -16.21 9.91
C ASN A 52 -11.90 -16.49 8.40
N ALA A 53 -13.02 -16.16 7.78
CA ALA A 53 -13.24 -16.36 6.35
C ALA A 53 -13.49 -15.02 5.66
N SER A 54 -12.87 -14.80 4.51
CA SER A 54 -13.08 -13.61 3.70
C SER A 54 -14.42 -13.70 2.97
N VAL A 55 -15.25 -12.66 3.08
CA VAL A 55 -16.61 -12.66 2.53
C VAL A 55 -16.60 -12.87 1.02
N HIS A 56 -15.78 -12.10 0.27
CA HIS A 56 -15.67 -12.25 -1.18
C HIS A 56 -15.31 -13.69 -1.62
N ARG A 57 -14.47 -14.40 -0.83
CA ARG A 57 -14.12 -15.79 -1.13
C ARG A 57 -15.28 -16.75 -0.91
N ILE A 58 -16.11 -16.51 0.12
CA ILE A 58 -17.30 -17.31 0.35
C ILE A 58 -18.28 -17.09 -0.79
N VAL A 59 -18.58 -15.83 -1.13
CA VAL A 59 -19.49 -15.49 -2.25
C VAL A 59 -19.02 -16.12 -3.55
N ALA A 60 -17.76 -15.91 -3.94
CA ALA A 60 -17.24 -16.43 -5.19
C ALA A 60 -17.30 -17.97 -5.25
N LYS A 61 -16.93 -18.65 -4.16
CA LYS A 61 -17.01 -20.12 -4.10
C LYS A 61 -18.43 -20.66 -4.18
N THR A 62 -19.40 -19.92 -3.63
CA THR A 62 -20.81 -20.37 -3.58
C THR A 62 -21.56 -20.09 -4.86
N PHE A 63 -21.31 -18.94 -5.49
CA PHE A 63 -22.15 -18.45 -6.59
C PHE A 63 -21.47 -18.37 -7.95
N ILE A 64 -20.13 -18.30 -8.02
CA ILE A 64 -19.42 -18.08 -9.26
C ILE A 64 -18.69 -19.35 -9.68
N PRO A 65 -19.07 -20.00 -10.79
CA PRO A 65 -18.36 -21.17 -11.32
C PRO A 65 -16.88 -20.85 -11.58
N ASN A 66 -16.00 -21.79 -11.24
CA ASN A 66 -14.56 -21.67 -11.47
C ASN A 66 -14.00 -22.93 -12.18
N PRO A 67 -14.40 -23.20 -13.45
CA PRO A 67 -14.01 -24.40 -14.17
C PRO A 67 -12.50 -24.47 -14.42
N ASN A 68 -11.82 -23.33 -14.49
CA ASN A 68 -10.39 -23.23 -14.75
C ASN A 68 -9.53 -23.19 -13.46
N ASN A 69 -10.13 -23.40 -12.28
CA ASN A 69 -9.44 -23.34 -10.99
C ASN A 69 -8.59 -22.08 -10.79
N LEU A 70 -9.09 -20.92 -11.21
CA LEU A 70 -8.39 -19.66 -11.08
C LEU A 70 -8.19 -19.32 -9.60
N PRO A 71 -6.97 -18.87 -9.19
CA PRO A 71 -6.60 -18.79 -7.78
C PRO A 71 -7.06 -17.53 -7.05
N GLN A 72 -7.37 -16.46 -7.79
CA GLN A 72 -7.69 -15.15 -7.22
C GLN A 72 -9.10 -14.68 -7.57
N ILE A 73 -9.58 -13.72 -6.79
CA ILE A 73 -10.85 -13.04 -7.00
C ILE A 73 -10.56 -11.56 -7.13
N ASN A 74 -11.04 -10.95 -8.21
CA ASN A 74 -11.01 -9.53 -8.46
C ASN A 74 -12.34 -8.88 -8.08
N HIS A 75 -12.30 -7.65 -7.56
CA HIS A 75 -13.44 -6.76 -7.44
C HIS A 75 -13.44 -5.83 -8.65
N LYS A 76 -14.44 -5.94 -9.52
CA LYS A 76 -14.49 -5.18 -10.78
C LYS A 76 -14.50 -3.68 -10.58
N ASP A 77 -15.11 -3.19 -9.49
CA ASP A 77 -15.16 -1.79 -9.09
C ASP A 77 -13.97 -1.34 -8.24
N GLU A 78 -12.98 -2.23 -7.99
CA GLU A 78 -11.84 -2.03 -7.08
C GLU A 78 -12.22 -1.80 -5.59
N CYS A 79 -13.51 -1.90 -5.23
CA CYS A 79 -14.02 -1.72 -3.87
C CYS A 79 -14.04 -3.04 -3.10
N LYS A 80 -13.08 -3.22 -2.18
CA LYS A 80 -12.90 -4.46 -1.39
C LYS A 80 -14.07 -4.80 -0.46
N THR A 81 -14.98 -3.88 -0.27
CA THR A 81 -16.17 -4.06 0.58
C THR A 81 -17.43 -4.41 -0.21
N ASN A 82 -17.42 -4.20 -1.52
CA ASN A 82 -18.53 -4.60 -2.39
C ASN A 82 -18.38 -6.07 -2.81
N ASN A 83 -18.94 -6.97 -2.01
CA ASN A 83 -18.84 -8.41 -2.21
C ASN A 83 -20.04 -9.04 -2.93
N SER A 84 -20.79 -8.25 -3.70
CA SER A 84 -21.87 -8.73 -4.55
C SER A 84 -21.32 -9.66 -5.64
N VAL A 85 -22.08 -10.70 -5.97
CA VAL A 85 -21.74 -11.67 -7.04
C VAL A 85 -21.44 -10.97 -8.35
N GLU A 86 -22.21 -9.95 -8.70
CA GLU A 86 -22.06 -9.19 -9.94
C GLU A 86 -20.71 -8.45 -10.03
N ASN A 87 -20.16 -8.07 -8.87
CA ASN A 87 -18.90 -7.33 -8.77
C ASN A 87 -17.66 -8.22 -8.67
N LEU A 88 -17.82 -9.52 -8.45
CA LEU A 88 -16.72 -10.45 -8.27
C LEU A 88 -16.47 -11.28 -9.52
N GLU A 89 -15.20 -11.61 -9.76
CA GLU A 89 -14.79 -12.52 -10.81
C GLU A 89 -13.57 -13.34 -10.40
N TRP A 90 -13.49 -14.60 -10.83
CA TRP A 90 -12.27 -15.40 -10.70
C TRP A 90 -11.24 -14.95 -11.72
N CYS A 91 -9.98 -14.87 -11.31
CA CYS A 91 -8.92 -14.38 -12.17
C CYS A 91 -7.55 -15.00 -11.84
N THR A 92 -6.61 -14.81 -12.77
CA THR A 92 -5.19 -15.12 -12.52
C THR A 92 -4.53 -14.03 -11.67
N ALA A 93 -3.40 -14.37 -11.04
CA ALA A 93 -2.60 -13.39 -10.32
C ALA A 93 -2.11 -12.25 -11.24
N GLN A 94 -1.72 -12.59 -12.47
CA GLN A 94 -1.27 -11.60 -13.45
C GLN A 94 -2.38 -10.61 -13.81
N TYR A 95 -3.57 -11.11 -14.16
CA TYR A 95 -4.73 -10.27 -14.44
C TYR A 95 -5.06 -9.33 -13.28
N ASN A 96 -5.17 -9.88 -12.05
CA ASN A 96 -5.51 -9.09 -10.88
C ASN A 96 -4.48 -8.00 -10.56
N ASN A 97 -3.19 -8.29 -10.78
CA ASN A 97 -2.13 -7.32 -10.57
C ASN A 97 -2.13 -6.19 -11.60
N THR A 98 -2.49 -6.47 -12.85
CA THR A 98 -2.50 -5.48 -13.94
C THR A 98 -3.86 -4.79 -14.10
N TYR A 99 -4.89 -5.26 -13.41
CA TYR A 99 -6.25 -4.77 -13.54
C TYR A 99 -6.33 -3.24 -13.36
N ASN A 100 -7.01 -2.57 -14.28
CA ASN A 100 -7.17 -1.10 -14.32
C ASN A 100 -5.87 -0.29 -14.12
N GLY A 101 -4.75 -0.81 -14.61
CA GLY A 101 -3.46 -0.12 -14.50
C GLY A 101 -2.93 -0.05 -13.05
N ARG A 102 -3.31 -0.99 -12.18
CA ARG A 102 -2.86 -1.03 -10.77
C ARG A 102 -1.34 -0.94 -10.63
N HIS A 103 -0.57 -1.58 -11.50
CA HIS A 103 0.89 -1.50 -11.51
C HIS A 103 1.40 -0.08 -11.76
N THR A 104 0.83 0.63 -12.71
CA THR A 104 1.20 2.02 -13.02
C THR A 104 0.79 2.96 -11.91
N LYS A 105 -0.41 2.80 -11.34
CA LYS A 105 -0.90 3.57 -10.18
C LYS A 105 -0.03 3.33 -8.93
N CYS A 106 0.37 2.09 -8.65
CA CYS A 106 1.27 1.75 -7.54
C CYS A 106 2.69 2.28 -7.78
N ALA A 107 3.24 2.12 -8.98
CA ALA A 107 4.57 2.63 -9.33
C ALA A 107 4.64 4.16 -9.22
N SER A 108 3.60 4.87 -9.66
CA SER A 108 3.51 6.33 -9.52
C SER A 108 3.45 6.76 -8.06
N LYS A 109 2.60 6.11 -7.23
CA LYS A 109 2.51 6.38 -5.79
C LYS A 109 3.79 6.06 -5.04
N ILE A 110 4.49 4.97 -5.38
CA ILE A 110 5.78 4.62 -4.78
C ILE A 110 6.83 5.65 -5.18
N LYS A 111 6.86 6.07 -6.44
CA LYS A 111 7.78 7.09 -6.92
C LYS A 111 7.55 8.43 -6.21
N GLU A 112 6.31 8.87 -6.10
CA GLU A 112 5.90 10.09 -5.39
C GLU A 112 6.21 10.00 -3.88
N SER A 113 5.85 8.88 -3.23
CA SER A 113 6.13 8.63 -1.81
C SER A 113 7.62 8.57 -1.51
N ASN A 114 8.44 7.98 -2.40
CA ASN A 114 9.89 7.94 -2.25
C ASN A 114 10.51 9.33 -2.46
N THR A 115 9.97 10.15 -3.33
CA THR A 115 10.40 11.54 -3.53
C THR A 115 10.12 12.37 -2.28
N ILE A 116 8.95 12.18 -1.66
CA ILE A 116 8.56 12.90 -0.43
C ILE A 116 9.30 12.36 0.81
N ARG A 117 9.53 11.04 0.91
CA ARG A 117 10.20 10.41 2.07
C ARG A 117 11.72 10.59 2.08
N SER A 118 12.37 10.80 0.96
CA SER A 118 13.84 10.70 0.89
C SER A 118 14.58 12.01 0.93
N GLY A 119 13.97 13.14 1.24
CA GLY A 119 14.79 14.34 1.29
C GLY A 119 14.18 15.54 1.95
N LYS A 120 14.90 16.07 2.92
CA LYS A 120 14.69 17.46 3.33
C LYS A 120 15.04 18.36 2.15
N PRO A 121 14.22 19.37 1.82
CA PRO A 121 14.55 20.36 0.81
C PRO A 121 15.86 21.05 1.15
N ILE A 122 16.69 21.32 0.15
CA ILE A 122 17.99 21.98 0.33
C ILE A 122 18.16 23.13 -0.64
N ASN A 123 18.87 24.11 -0.20
CA ASN A 123 19.26 25.29 -0.95
C ASN A 123 20.77 25.28 -1.21
N GLN A 124 21.15 25.65 -2.43
CA GLN A 124 22.52 25.86 -2.85
C GLN A 124 22.78 27.35 -2.94
N PHE A 125 23.83 27.82 -2.29
CA PHE A 125 24.27 29.22 -2.33
C PHE A 125 25.68 29.30 -2.91
N ASN A 126 25.99 30.42 -3.54
CA ASN A 126 27.39 30.77 -3.88
C ASN A 126 28.16 31.12 -2.58
N LEU A 127 29.46 31.40 -2.70
CA LEU A 127 30.30 31.77 -1.57
C LEU A 127 29.95 33.13 -0.98
N ASP A 128 29.29 33.97 -1.73
CA ASP A 128 28.84 35.33 -1.34
C ASP A 128 27.50 35.26 -0.58
N GLY A 129 26.89 34.07 -0.49
CA GLY A 129 25.63 33.81 0.22
C GLY A 129 24.37 34.04 -0.59
N GLU A 130 24.49 34.23 -1.90
CA GLU A 130 23.33 34.35 -2.79
C GLU A 130 22.79 32.97 -3.16
N LEU A 131 21.45 32.82 -3.23
CA LEU A 131 20.78 31.59 -3.61
C LEU A 131 21.00 31.30 -5.11
N VAL A 132 21.63 30.17 -5.39
CA VAL A 132 21.86 29.70 -6.76
C VAL A 132 20.71 28.83 -7.26
N ASP A 133 20.28 27.85 -6.45
CA ASP A 133 19.17 26.93 -6.78
C ASP A 133 18.58 26.27 -5.52
N SER A 134 17.38 25.70 -5.67
CA SER A 134 16.68 24.97 -4.62
C SER A 134 16.27 23.61 -5.13
N TYR A 135 16.43 22.57 -4.28
CA TYR A 135 16.16 21.20 -4.63
C TYR A 135 15.25 20.54 -3.60
N PRO A 136 14.28 19.69 -4.01
CA PRO A 136 13.41 18.99 -3.09
C PRO A 136 14.15 17.94 -2.24
N SER A 137 15.37 17.56 -2.64
CA SER A 137 16.20 16.62 -1.89
C SER A 137 17.67 16.65 -2.32
N ALA A 138 18.57 16.12 -1.48
CA ALA A 138 19.98 15.93 -1.81
C ALA A 138 20.20 14.98 -3.00
N TRP A 139 19.26 14.06 -3.25
CA TRP A 139 19.33 13.18 -4.42
C TRP A 139 19.07 13.95 -5.72
N GLU A 140 18.06 14.82 -5.73
CA GLU A 140 17.74 15.64 -6.90
C GLU A 140 18.85 16.67 -7.18
N ALA A 141 19.40 17.27 -6.14
CA ALA A 141 20.58 18.12 -6.27
C ALA A 141 21.78 17.36 -6.87
N SER A 142 22.05 16.16 -6.38
CA SER A 142 23.11 15.29 -6.93
C SER A 142 22.89 14.99 -8.41
N ARG A 143 21.66 14.68 -8.81
CA ARG A 143 21.29 14.37 -10.20
C ARG A 143 21.48 15.58 -11.13
N LYS A 144 21.07 16.77 -10.68
CA LYS A 144 21.17 18.00 -11.48
C LYS A 144 22.59 18.56 -11.55
N THR A 145 23.32 18.51 -10.45
CA THR A 145 24.66 19.13 -10.37
C THR A 145 25.81 18.18 -10.72
N GLY A 146 25.57 16.86 -10.74
CA GLY A 146 26.61 15.84 -10.85
C GLY A 146 27.45 15.66 -9.58
N PHE A 147 27.15 16.37 -8.48
CA PHE A 147 27.88 16.24 -7.22
C PHE A 147 27.38 15.02 -6.43
N THR A 148 28.23 14.47 -5.55
CA THR A 148 27.80 13.30 -4.77
C THR A 148 26.75 13.69 -3.72
N LYS A 149 25.67 12.90 -3.63
CA LYS A 149 24.62 13.06 -2.60
C LYS A 149 25.22 13.16 -1.20
N GLN A 150 26.19 12.30 -0.89
CA GLN A 150 26.83 12.26 0.44
C GLN A 150 27.59 13.55 0.75
N GLY A 151 28.31 14.12 -0.22
CA GLY A 151 29.01 15.41 -0.06
C GLY A 151 28.05 16.56 0.23
N ILE A 152 26.95 16.63 -0.51
CA ILE A 152 25.89 17.63 -0.31
C ILE A 152 25.28 17.49 1.11
N MET A 153 24.94 16.26 1.53
CA MET A 153 24.36 16.01 2.85
C MET A 153 25.32 16.39 4.00
N ILE A 154 26.62 16.07 3.87
CA ILE A 154 27.64 16.44 4.86
C ILE A 154 27.71 17.96 5.00
N ALA A 155 27.70 18.68 3.91
CA ALA A 155 27.72 20.14 3.91
C ALA A 155 26.45 20.71 4.57
N CYS A 156 25.25 20.17 4.26
CA CYS A 156 24.00 20.58 4.90
C CYS A 156 23.98 20.32 6.43
N HIS A 157 24.70 19.30 6.92
CA HIS A 157 24.86 19.01 8.36
C HIS A 157 25.99 19.82 9.04
N GLY A 158 26.67 20.66 8.32
CA GLY A 158 27.76 21.50 8.85
C GLY A 158 29.08 20.77 9.06
N GLY A 159 29.24 19.56 8.51
CA GLY A 159 30.48 18.79 8.61
C GLY A 159 30.29 17.32 8.93
N GLN A 160 31.40 16.64 9.27
CA GLN A 160 31.40 15.21 9.63
C GLN A 160 32.50 14.87 10.65
N MET A 161 32.37 13.75 11.34
CA MET A 161 33.45 13.18 12.16
C MET A 161 34.52 12.54 11.29
N LYS A 162 35.77 12.93 11.48
CA LYS A 162 36.95 12.30 10.87
C LYS A 162 37.99 12.04 11.96
N LYS A 163 38.45 10.78 12.09
CA LYS A 163 39.48 10.36 13.06
C LYS A 163 39.28 11.02 14.44
N ASP A 164 38.08 10.85 15.01
CA ASP A 164 37.64 11.33 16.32
C ASP A 164 37.61 12.86 16.50
N LYS A 165 37.69 13.61 15.42
CA LYS A 165 37.52 15.06 15.40
C LYS A 165 36.37 15.47 14.51
N TRP A 166 35.57 16.45 14.98
CA TRP A 166 34.54 17.07 14.14
C TRP A 166 35.21 18.02 13.13
N VAL A 167 34.99 17.77 11.83
CA VAL A 167 35.45 18.67 10.76
C VAL A 167 34.24 19.44 10.25
N SER A 168 34.16 20.71 10.60
CA SER A 168 33.12 21.62 10.14
C SER A 168 33.33 21.89 8.64
N SER A 169 32.26 21.72 7.84
CA SER A 169 32.26 22.10 6.43
C SER A 169 30.83 22.29 5.96
N ILE A 170 30.43 23.53 5.76
CA ILE A 170 29.17 23.88 5.10
C ILE A 170 29.34 24.06 3.59
N GLN A 171 30.58 23.93 3.10
CA GLN A 171 30.93 24.10 1.70
C GLN A 171 31.24 22.75 1.05
N TYR A 172 30.74 22.56 -0.15
CA TYR A 172 31.05 21.41 -0.99
C TYR A 172 31.07 21.82 -2.47
N LYS A 173 32.19 21.55 -3.13
CA LYS A 173 32.40 21.89 -4.55
C LYS A 173 32.20 23.37 -4.89
N GLY A 174 32.66 24.30 -4.01
CA GLY A 174 32.56 25.74 -4.21
C GLY A 174 31.20 26.36 -3.90
N TYR A 175 30.30 25.60 -3.29
CA TYR A 175 28.97 26.08 -2.90
C TYR A 175 28.70 25.83 -1.40
N ILE A 176 27.86 26.69 -0.82
CA ILE A 176 27.30 26.51 0.52
C ILE A 176 25.96 25.76 0.38
N TRP A 177 25.78 24.74 1.21
CA TRP A 177 24.59 23.90 1.19
C TRP A 177 23.88 23.96 2.54
N LYS A 178 22.57 24.25 2.53
CA LYS A 178 21.73 24.32 3.74
C LYS A 178 20.39 23.64 3.52
N TYR A 179 19.79 23.10 4.57
CA TYR A 179 18.38 22.71 4.48
C TYR A 179 17.49 23.93 4.37
N ALA A 180 16.41 23.84 3.56
CA ALA A 180 15.54 24.99 3.28
C ALA A 180 14.72 25.47 4.48
N ASN A 181 14.59 24.65 5.52
CA ASN A 181 13.77 24.92 6.70
C ASN A 181 14.63 25.09 7.99
N ASN A 182 15.76 25.70 7.88
CA ASN A 182 16.57 26.12 9.06
C ASN A 182 16.83 27.60 9.01
#